data_d23c72a5c18ebc24bc0ddfa5ce98a5d1
#
_entry.id   d23c72a5c18ebc24bc0ddfa5ce98a5d1
#
_cell.length_a   1.000
_cell.length_b   1.000
_cell.length_c   1.000
_cell.angle_alpha   90.00
_cell.angle_beta   90.00
_cell.angle_gamma   90.00
#
_symmetry.space_group_name_H-M   'P 1'
#
loop_
_entity.id
_entity.type
_entity.pdbx_description
1 polymer ?
#
loop_
_entity_poly.entity_id
_entity_poly.type
_entity_poly.pdbx_seq_one_letter_code
_entity_poly.pdbx_strand_id
1 'polypeptide(L)'
;MNLKSFPPAVDFAIPEIFNAVIAASNALARLDEIAEVLDNSAVFINTIPVLEAQASSEIENVVTTHDSIYMADVSSSKADTETLLAIRLRKAIIAGSDVASKRGISLKLASMICSEMLGREMKLRQSPGTVIQSGGKTIYTPPAPEELKELISSWEKFVNREDVLHPLIVMALSHYQFEAIHPFSDGNGRTGRVLNVLHLVASGLLKQPVVQMSQYLLENRDEYYKRLRDVDSKDAWIPWVLFILEGVRVSAIESASKLKQITTMQLSFGERYETKASLIALIFEKPYVQIGQVVERCGVTRVTAASWLESLENQGALTSMVSGREKFFINKELVDSLAR
;
A
#
# COMPACT_ATOMS: atom_id res chain seq x y z
N MET A 1 -12.92 -25.99 2.32
CA MET A 1 -12.32 -25.96 0.96
C MET A 1 -11.02 -26.77 0.96
N ASN A 2 -10.68 -27.43 -0.16
CA ASN A 2 -9.40 -28.13 -0.28
C ASN A 2 -8.35 -27.22 -0.92
N LEU A 3 -7.50 -26.56 -0.12
CA LEU A 3 -6.43 -25.69 -0.59
C LEU A 3 -5.37 -26.42 -1.45
N LYS A 4 -5.35 -27.75 -1.43
CA LYS A 4 -4.44 -28.58 -2.26
C LYS A 4 -4.89 -28.69 -3.72
N SER A 5 -6.15 -28.42 -4.03
CA SER A 5 -6.70 -28.42 -5.41
C SER A 5 -6.82 -27.00 -5.97
N PHE A 6 -5.82 -26.17 -5.75
CA PHE A 6 -5.76 -24.82 -6.29
C PHE A 6 -5.01 -24.79 -7.64
N PRO A 7 -5.45 -24.07 -8.68
CA PRO A 7 -6.60 -23.16 -8.74
C PRO A 7 -7.95 -23.89 -8.71
N PRO A 8 -9.03 -23.16 -8.33
CA PRO A 8 -10.36 -23.75 -8.32
C PRO A 8 -10.81 -24.15 -9.74
N ALA A 9 -11.58 -25.23 -9.83
CA ALA A 9 -12.16 -25.71 -11.09
C ALA A 9 -13.41 -24.88 -11.48
N VAL A 10 -13.20 -23.56 -11.69
CA VAL A 10 -14.24 -22.60 -12.05
C VAL A 10 -13.88 -21.97 -13.38
N ASP A 11 -14.85 -21.82 -14.26
CA ASP A 11 -14.66 -21.09 -15.50
C ASP A 11 -14.75 -19.58 -15.24
N PHE A 12 -13.61 -18.89 -15.42
CA PHE A 12 -13.53 -17.43 -15.35
C PHE A 12 -13.68 -16.74 -16.72
N ALA A 13 -13.86 -17.50 -17.80
CA ALA A 13 -14.05 -16.98 -19.16
C ALA A 13 -15.52 -16.60 -19.40
N ILE A 14 -16.11 -15.83 -18.49
CA ILE A 14 -17.49 -15.33 -18.57
C ILE A 14 -17.52 -13.82 -18.84
N PRO A 15 -18.58 -13.31 -19.50
CA PRO A 15 -18.67 -11.89 -19.88
C PRO A 15 -18.48 -10.92 -18.73
N GLU A 16 -19.01 -11.23 -17.55
CA GLU A 16 -18.93 -10.39 -16.36
C GLU A 16 -17.48 -10.20 -15.90
N ILE A 17 -16.70 -11.29 -15.88
CA ILE A 17 -15.28 -11.25 -15.53
C ILE A 17 -14.48 -10.51 -16.61
N PHE A 18 -14.74 -10.78 -17.91
CA PHE A 18 -14.07 -10.06 -19.00
C PHE A 18 -14.28 -8.54 -18.90
N ASN A 19 -15.51 -8.10 -18.70
CA ASN A 19 -15.84 -6.69 -18.57
C ASN A 19 -15.14 -6.05 -17.35
N ALA A 20 -15.12 -6.74 -16.21
CA ALA A 20 -14.45 -6.26 -15.02
C ALA A 20 -12.92 -6.19 -15.20
N VAL A 21 -12.30 -7.19 -15.84
CA VAL A 21 -10.87 -7.19 -16.18
C VAL A 21 -10.52 -6.02 -17.10
N ILE A 22 -11.30 -5.80 -18.17
CA ILE A 22 -11.09 -4.68 -19.09
C ILE A 22 -11.18 -3.34 -18.35
N ALA A 23 -12.21 -3.16 -17.52
CA ALA A 23 -12.42 -1.93 -16.78
C ALA A 23 -11.27 -1.66 -15.78
N ALA A 24 -10.83 -2.68 -15.03
CA ALA A 24 -9.73 -2.57 -14.09
C ALA A 24 -8.38 -2.32 -14.79
N SER A 25 -8.11 -3.04 -15.89
CA SER A 25 -6.88 -2.87 -16.68
C SER A 25 -6.78 -1.47 -17.29
N ASN A 26 -7.88 -0.95 -17.85
CA ASN A 26 -7.91 0.41 -18.38
C ASN A 26 -7.68 1.47 -17.30
N ALA A 27 -8.22 1.27 -16.09
CA ALA A 27 -7.99 2.17 -14.97
C ALA A 27 -6.53 2.15 -14.51
N LEU A 28 -5.91 0.95 -14.42
CA LEU A 28 -4.49 0.80 -14.09
C LEU A 28 -3.57 1.41 -15.15
N ALA A 29 -3.83 1.17 -16.44
CA ALA A 29 -3.04 1.73 -17.52
C ALA A 29 -3.06 3.27 -17.48
N ARG A 30 -4.22 3.86 -17.17
CA ARG A 30 -4.38 5.31 -17.00
C ARG A 30 -3.61 5.83 -15.78
N LEU A 31 -3.62 5.10 -14.67
CA LEU A 31 -2.85 5.44 -13.48
C LEU A 31 -1.35 5.39 -13.77
N ASP A 32 -0.87 4.32 -14.43
CA ASP A 32 0.54 4.13 -14.78
C ASP A 32 1.04 5.23 -15.74
N GLU A 33 0.24 5.57 -16.77
CA GLU A 33 0.53 6.69 -17.69
C GLU A 33 0.66 8.02 -16.93
N ILE A 34 -0.29 8.32 -16.03
CA ILE A 34 -0.26 9.54 -15.23
C ILE A 34 0.98 9.58 -14.34
N ALA A 35 1.31 8.47 -13.68
CA ALA A 35 2.48 8.38 -12.81
C ALA A 35 3.80 8.53 -13.58
N GLU A 36 3.84 8.14 -14.86
CA GLU A 36 5.03 8.26 -15.73
C GLU A 36 5.17 9.68 -16.30
N VAL A 37 4.08 10.27 -16.79
CA VAL A 37 4.08 11.58 -17.45
C VAL A 37 4.31 12.72 -16.46
N LEU A 38 3.75 12.58 -15.27
CA LEU A 38 3.98 13.55 -14.22
C LEU A 38 5.39 13.29 -13.63
N ASP A 39 6.39 14.09 -14.02
CA ASP A 39 7.79 13.99 -13.59
C ASP A 39 7.97 14.29 -12.09
N ASN A 40 7.27 13.51 -11.27
CA ASN A 40 7.16 13.71 -9.82
C ASN A 40 7.15 12.40 -9.04
N SER A 41 7.86 11.41 -9.57
CA SER A 41 7.87 10.03 -9.04
C SER A 41 8.23 9.97 -7.55
N ALA A 42 9.14 10.84 -7.08
CA ALA A 42 9.52 10.91 -5.67
C ALA A 42 8.34 11.29 -4.76
N VAL A 43 7.50 12.25 -5.18
CA VAL A 43 6.29 12.64 -4.43
C VAL A 43 5.31 11.47 -4.34
N PHE A 44 5.06 10.79 -5.47
CA PHE A 44 4.08 9.73 -5.52
C PHE A 44 4.48 8.50 -4.70
N ILE A 45 5.76 8.08 -4.79
CA ILE A 45 6.31 6.96 -4.01
C ILE A 45 6.33 7.28 -2.51
N ASN A 46 6.49 8.53 -2.13
CA ASN A 46 6.47 8.92 -0.72
C ASN A 46 5.06 9.18 -0.18
N THR A 47 4.05 9.29 -1.04
CA THR A 47 2.67 9.61 -0.66
C THR A 47 1.75 8.39 -0.71
N ILE A 48 1.58 7.78 -1.89
CA ILE A 48 0.59 6.70 -2.06
C ILE A 48 0.88 5.47 -1.19
N PRO A 49 2.13 4.97 -1.07
CA PRO A 49 2.43 3.87 -0.15
C PRO A 49 2.21 4.20 1.34
N VAL A 50 2.24 5.49 1.74
CA VAL A 50 1.85 5.90 3.10
C VAL A 50 0.36 5.67 3.32
N LEU A 51 -0.46 6.12 2.37
CA LEU A 51 -1.92 5.96 2.41
C LEU A 51 -2.31 4.49 2.38
N GLU A 52 -1.64 3.69 1.54
CA GLU A 52 -1.85 2.24 1.46
C GLU A 52 -1.50 1.56 2.79
N ALA A 53 -0.36 1.89 3.38
CA ALA A 53 0.09 1.32 4.65
C ALA A 53 -0.85 1.67 5.81
N GLN A 54 -1.36 2.91 5.85
CA GLN A 54 -2.31 3.35 6.85
C GLN A 54 -3.63 2.60 6.72
N ALA A 55 -4.25 2.63 5.54
CA ALA A 55 -5.53 1.95 5.31
C ALA A 55 -5.43 0.43 5.57
N SER A 56 -4.34 -0.20 5.13
CA SER A 56 -4.09 -1.62 5.40
C SER A 56 -3.95 -1.92 6.89
N SER A 57 -3.37 -1.02 7.68
CA SER A 57 -3.26 -1.17 9.13
C SER A 57 -4.61 -0.97 9.83
N GLU A 58 -5.41 -0.01 9.36
CA GLU A 58 -6.72 0.31 9.92
C GLU A 58 -7.74 -0.83 9.73
N ILE A 59 -7.65 -1.61 8.64
CA ILE A 59 -8.43 -2.84 8.46
C ILE A 59 -8.22 -3.80 9.65
N GLU A 60 -7.00 -3.84 10.22
CA GLU A 60 -6.64 -4.67 11.38
C GLU A 60 -6.83 -3.93 12.72
N ASN A 61 -7.58 -2.83 12.75
CA ASN A 61 -7.80 -1.96 13.91
C ASN A 61 -6.52 -1.32 14.50
N VAL A 62 -5.48 -1.20 13.69
CA VAL A 62 -4.27 -0.45 14.03
C VAL A 62 -4.41 0.95 13.43
N VAL A 63 -4.79 1.92 14.28
CA VAL A 63 -5.17 3.27 13.86
C VAL A 63 -4.01 4.23 14.12
N THR A 64 -3.62 4.96 13.09
CA THR A 64 -2.67 6.09 13.17
C THR A 64 -3.11 7.20 12.22
N THR A 65 -2.59 8.41 12.39
CA THR A 65 -2.91 9.54 11.51
C THR A 65 -1.81 9.79 10.49
N HIS A 66 -2.15 10.38 9.36
CA HIS A 66 -1.16 10.84 8.37
C HIS A 66 -0.14 11.79 9.02
N ASP A 67 -0.60 12.72 9.86
CA ASP A 67 0.26 13.64 10.60
C ASP A 67 1.28 12.91 11.46
N SER A 68 0.86 11.89 12.21
CA SER A 68 1.76 11.07 13.03
C SER A 68 2.82 10.38 12.18
N ILE A 69 2.42 9.82 11.03
CA ILE A 69 3.35 9.13 10.11
C ILE A 69 4.36 10.10 9.53
N TYR A 70 3.91 11.24 8.98
CA TYR A 70 4.81 12.22 8.36
C TYR A 70 5.72 12.90 9.37
N MET A 71 5.21 13.22 10.56
CA MET A 71 6.03 13.78 11.64
C MET A 71 7.10 12.79 12.12
N ALA A 72 6.74 11.52 12.29
CA ALA A 72 7.68 10.50 12.74
C ALA A 72 8.75 10.16 11.69
N ASP A 73 8.46 10.36 10.40
CA ASP A 73 9.44 10.15 9.31
C ASP A 73 10.57 11.19 9.33
N VAL A 74 10.36 12.33 9.97
CA VAL A 74 11.32 13.45 10.02
C VAL A 74 11.79 13.80 11.43
N SER A 75 11.15 13.28 12.46
CA SER A 75 11.47 13.53 13.87
C SER A 75 12.51 12.54 14.41
N SER A 76 13.33 13.00 15.33
CA SER A 76 14.19 12.13 16.16
C SER A 76 13.44 11.54 17.37
N SER A 77 12.21 11.97 17.64
CA SER A 77 11.39 11.45 18.72
C SER A 77 10.88 10.03 18.42
N LYS A 78 10.62 9.24 19.47
CA LYS A 78 10.06 7.90 19.30
C LYS A 78 8.56 8.02 18.90
N ALA A 79 8.22 7.45 17.76
CA ALA A 79 6.83 7.23 17.36
C ALA A 79 6.19 6.12 18.20
N ASP A 80 4.86 6.15 18.35
CA ASP A 80 4.11 5.02 18.89
C ASP A 80 4.21 3.77 18.03
N THR A 81 3.74 2.65 18.56
CA THR A 81 3.85 1.35 17.90
C THR A 81 3.06 1.31 16.58
N GLU A 82 1.88 1.90 16.56
CA GLU A 82 0.95 1.96 15.43
C GLU A 82 1.56 2.76 14.27
N THR A 83 2.10 3.93 14.58
CA THR A 83 2.79 4.79 13.63
C THR A 83 4.06 4.12 13.07
N LEU A 84 4.88 3.49 13.94
CA LEU A 84 6.06 2.75 13.49
C LEU A 84 5.71 1.61 12.56
N LEU A 85 4.60 0.92 12.82
CA LEU A 85 4.13 -0.17 11.99
C LEU A 85 3.74 0.33 10.58
N ALA A 86 3.03 1.44 10.48
CA ALA A 86 2.66 2.05 9.19
C ALA A 86 3.91 2.52 8.40
N ILE A 87 4.88 3.15 9.07
CA ILE A 87 6.16 3.57 8.46
C ILE A 87 6.93 2.36 7.92
N ARG A 88 7.02 1.29 8.70
CA ARG A 88 7.70 0.06 8.28
C ARG A 88 6.97 -0.62 7.12
N LEU A 89 5.64 -0.64 7.15
CA LEU A 89 4.84 -1.20 6.05
C LEU A 89 5.05 -0.41 4.74
N ARG A 90 5.09 0.94 4.79
CA ARG A 90 5.47 1.77 3.65
C ARG A 90 6.85 1.39 3.10
N LYS A 91 7.85 1.25 3.96
CA LYS A 91 9.20 0.83 3.57
C LYS A 91 9.19 -0.55 2.91
N ALA A 92 8.41 -1.48 3.47
CA ALA A 92 8.25 -2.82 2.91
C ALA A 92 7.58 -2.81 1.52
N ILE A 93 6.60 -1.94 1.27
CA ILE A 93 5.98 -1.76 -0.04
C ILE A 93 7.02 -1.31 -1.07
N ILE A 94 7.79 -0.26 -0.74
CA ILE A 94 8.80 0.32 -1.66
C ILE A 94 9.91 -0.70 -1.95
N ALA A 95 10.51 -1.28 -0.91
CA ALA A 95 11.58 -2.27 -1.07
C ALA A 95 11.07 -3.56 -1.76
N GLY A 96 9.84 -3.97 -1.43
CA GLY A 96 9.20 -5.13 -2.03
C GLY A 96 8.91 -4.97 -3.51
N SER A 97 8.59 -3.75 -3.95
CA SER A 97 8.33 -3.43 -5.36
C SER A 97 9.55 -3.71 -6.24
N ASP A 98 10.76 -3.32 -5.82
CA ASP A 98 12.00 -3.59 -6.55
C ASP A 98 12.32 -5.10 -6.61
N VAL A 99 12.02 -5.84 -5.56
CA VAL A 99 12.19 -7.30 -5.54
C VAL A 99 11.16 -7.99 -6.43
N ALA A 100 9.88 -7.58 -6.33
CA ALA A 100 8.78 -8.18 -7.07
C ALA A 100 8.93 -8.01 -8.58
N SER A 101 9.33 -6.81 -9.04
CA SER A 101 9.55 -6.52 -10.46
C SER A 101 10.65 -7.39 -11.10
N LYS A 102 11.65 -7.81 -10.31
CA LYS A 102 12.79 -8.58 -10.80
C LYS A 102 12.66 -10.09 -10.61
N ARG A 103 11.90 -10.54 -9.61
CA ARG A 103 11.89 -11.94 -9.16
C ARG A 103 10.49 -12.53 -8.96
N GLY A 104 9.44 -11.76 -9.21
CA GLY A 104 8.06 -12.17 -8.95
C GLY A 104 7.73 -12.25 -7.46
N ILE A 105 6.62 -12.90 -7.16
CA ILE A 105 6.06 -13.04 -5.82
C ILE A 105 6.53 -14.37 -5.20
N SER A 106 6.98 -14.34 -3.94
CA SER A 106 7.50 -15.54 -3.26
C SER A 106 7.30 -15.49 -1.75
N LEU A 107 7.40 -16.64 -1.09
CA LEU A 107 7.44 -16.72 0.37
C LEU A 107 8.57 -15.85 0.95
N LYS A 108 9.73 -15.82 0.28
CA LYS A 108 10.86 -15.00 0.72
C LYS A 108 10.49 -13.51 0.71
N LEU A 109 9.79 -13.04 -0.33
CA LEU A 109 9.28 -11.67 -0.41
C LEU A 109 8.22 -11.43 0.67
N ALA A 110 7.25 -12.33 0.84
CA ALA A 110 6.23 -12.25 1.87
C ALA A 110 6.84 -12.19 3.29
N SER A 111 7.84 -13.04 3.58
CA SER A 111 8.57 -13.02 4.86
C SER A 111 9.35 -11.72 5.06
N MET A 112 9.96 -11.18 4.01
CA MET A 112 10.66 -9.90 4.06
C MET A 112 9.69 -8.76 4.43
N ILE A 113 8.54 -8.69 3.76
CA ILE A 113 7.50 -7.68 4.03
C ILE A 113 6.99 -7.79 5.46
N CYS A 114 6.62 -9.01 5.88
CA CYS A 114 6.09 -9.27 7.21
C CYS A 114 7.13 -8.94 8.30
N SER A 115 8.39 -9.29 8.08
CA SER A 115 9.50 -9.03 9.02
C SER A 115 9.81 -7.55 9.14
N GLU A 116 9.89 -6.82 8.02
CA GLU A 116 10.11 -5.38 8.02
C GLU A 116 8.97 -4.66 8.76
N MET A 117 7.72 -4.99 8.44
CA MET A 117 6.54 -4.42 9.06
C MET A 117 6.53 -4.63 10.58
N LEU A 118 6.77 -5.86 11.04
CA LEU A 118 6.73 -6.19 12.47
C LEU A 118 8.03 -5.85 13.22
N GLY A 119 9.12 -5.52 12.50
CA GLY A 119 10.42 -5.21 13.08
C GLY A 119 11.10 -6.42 13.74
N ARG A 120 10.76 -7.62 13.33
CA ARG A 120 11.34 -8.89 13.79
C ARG A 120 11.29 -9.94 12.68
N GLU A 121 12.22 -10.90 12.73
CA GLU A 121 12.24 -11.97 11.73
C GLU A 121 10.95 -12.81 11.78
N MET A 122 10.29 -12.94 10.63
CA MET A 122 9.08 -13.75 10.48
C MET A 122 9.35 -14.95 9.58
N LYS A 123 9.01 -16.14 10.10
CA LYS A 123 9.14 -17.43 9.42
C LYS A 123 7.76 -18.09 9.37
N LEU A 124 7.64 -19.16 8.60
CA LEU A 124 6.44 -19.99 8.63
C LEU A 124 6.13 -20.39 10.07
N ARG A 125 4.87 -20.25 10.47
CA ARG A 125 4.43 -20.65 11.80
C ARG A 125 4.65 -22.15 12.03
N GLN A 126 5.04 -22.47 13.24
CA GLN A 126 5.26 -23.85 13.69
C GLN A 126 4.15 -24.31 14.66
N SER A 127 3.32 -23.40 15.11
CA SER A 127 2.16 -23.70 15.95
C SER A 127 0.90 -23.84 15.11
N PRO A 128 -0.12 -24.58 15.57
CA PRO A 128 -1.44 -24.56 14.98
C PRO A 128 -1.89 -23.13 14.73
N GLY A 129 -2.52 -22.89 13.59
CA GLY A 129 -2.86 -21.54 13.15
C GLY A 129 -3.74 -20.81 14.16
N THR A 130 -3.54 -19.50 14.21
CA THR A 130 -4.43 -18.61 14.95
C THR A 130 -5.82 -18.75 14.34
N VAL A 131 -6.74 -19.28 15.11
CA VAL A 131 -8.15 -19.40 14.71
C VAL A 131 -8.69 -17.98 14.52
N ILE A 132 -9.19 -17.66 13.33
CA ILE A 132 -9.85 -16.38 13.09
C ILE A 132 -11.21 -16.43 13.77
N GLN A 133 -11.42 -15.57 14.75
CA GLN A 133 -12.66 -15.49 15.53
C GLN A 133 -13.36 -14.14 15.32
N SER A 134 -14.68 -14.15 15.32
CA SER A 134 -15.51 -12.96 15.43
C SER A 134 -16.67 -13.23 16.38
N GLY A 135 -16.86 -12.35 17.36
CA GLY A 135 -17.90 -12.50 18.37
C GLY A 135 -17.82 -13.82 19.16
N GLY A 136 -16.60 -14.33 19.40
CA GLY A 136 -16.38 -15.59 20.15
C GLY A 136 -16.65 -16.87 19.33
N LYS A 137 -17.00 -16.77 18.06
CA LYS A 137 -17.16 -17.93 17.15
C LYS A 137 -15.95 -18.05 16.24
N THR A 138 -15.43 -19.29 16.10
CA THR A 138 -14.43 -19.62 15.08
C THR A 138 -15.02 -19.43 13.70
N ILE A 139 -14.43 -18.52 12.91
CA ILE A 139 -14.84 -18.26 11.53
C ILE A 139 -14.03 -19.12 10.57
N TYR A 140 -12.74 -19.25 10.83
CA TYR A 140 -11.83 -19.99 9.97
C TYR A 140 -10.70 -20.60 10.79
N THR A 141 -10.30 -21.83 10.45
CA THR A 141 -9.14 -22.51 11.03
C THR A 141 -8.10 -22.72 9.91
N PRO A 142 -6.96 -22.05 9.97
CA PRO A 142 -5.90 -22.24 8.98
C PRO A 142 -5.35 -23.69 8.99
N PRO A 143 -4.70 -24.12 7.87
CA PRO A 143 -4.09 -25.44 7.76
C PRO A 143 -3.09 -25.75 8.87
N ALA A 144 -2.82 -27.02 9.11
CA ALA A 144 -1.78 -27.44 10.06
C ALA A 144 -0.37 -27.00 9.59
N PRO A 145 0.59 -26.75 10.52
CA PRO A 145 1.94 -26.30 10.16
C PRO A 145 2.67 -27.22 9.17
N GLU A 146 2.41 -28.52 9.26
CA GLU A 146 3.00 -29.56 8.42
C GLU A 146 2.60 -29.42 6.94
N GLU A 147 1.44 -28.84 6.66
CA GLU A 147 0.92 -28.64 5.30
C GLU A 147 1.45 -27.35 4.65
N LEU A 148 1.98 -26.40 5.44
CA LEU A 148 2.33 -25.06 4.95
C LEU A 148 3.35 -25.08 3.83
N LYS A 149 4.36 -25.95 3.88
CA LYS A 149 5.41 -26.00 2.85
C LYS A 149 4.82 -26.37 1.48
N GLU A 150 3.93 -27.34 1.45
CA GLU A 150 3.27 -27.79 0.22
C GLU A 150 2.33 -26.72 -0.32
N LEU A 151 1.50 -26.13 0.55
CA LEU A 151 0.52 -25.11 0.19
C LEU A 151 1.20 -23.83 -0.31
N ILE A 152 2.25 -23.38 0.35
CA ILE A 152 3.04 -22.20 -0.08
C ILE A 152 3.75 -22.48 -1.39
N SER A 153 4.32 -23.67 -1.60
CA SER A 153 4.92 -24.03 -2.89
C SER A 153 3.89 -24.02 -4.03
N SER A 154 2.68 -24.49 -3.77
CA SER A 154 1.58 -24.40 -4.72
C SER A 154 1.17 -22.94 -5.00
N TRP A 155 1.06 -22.13 -3.95
CA TRP A 155 0.75 -20.70 -4.07
C TRP A 155 1.82 -19.94 -4.87
N GLU A 156 3.11 -20.17 -4.62
CA GLU A 156 4.21 -19.52 -5.37
C GLU A 156 4.17 -19.87 -6.86
N LYS A 157 3.89 -21.12 -7.19
CA LYS A 157 3.73 -21.55 -8.59
C LYS A 157 2.53 -20.91 -9.24
N PHE A 158 1.44 -20.77 -8.50
CA PHE A 158 0.20 -20.20 -9.03
C PHE A 158 0.32 -18.69 -9.24
N VAL A 159 0.84 -17.94 -8.26
CA VAL A 159 0.91 -16.47 -8.33
C VAL A 159 1.85 -15.96 -9.42
N ASN A 160 2.85 -16.74 -9.83
CA ASN A 160 3.80 -16.40 -10.89
C ASN A 160 3.50 -17.08 -12.24
N ARG A 161 2.30 -17.61 -12.42
CA ARG A 161 1.92 -18.24 -13.69
C ARG A 161 1.71 -17.19 -14.78
N GLU A 162 2.10 -17.54 -16.01
CA GLU A 162 2.02 -16.65 -17.19
C GLU A 162 1.07 -17.21 -18.26
N ASP A 163 0.22 -18.19 -17.91
CA ASP A 163 -0.61 -18.90 -18.87
C ASP A 163 -2.05 -18.34 -18.96
N VAL A 164 -3.03 -19.18 -19.05
CA VAL A 164 -4.42 -18.94 -19.45
C VAL A 164 -5.17 -17.80 -18.70
N LEU A 165 -4.82 -17.50 -17.45
CA LEU A 165 -5.56 -16.52 -16.63
C LEU A 165 -4.93 -15.13 -16.69
N HIS A 166 -5.77 -14.11 -16.82
CA HIS A 166 -5.34 -12.71 -16.73
C HIS A 166 -4.70 -12.42 -15.35
N PRO A 167 -3.59 -11.64 -15.27
CA PRO A 167 -2.90 -11.37 -14.00
C PRO A 167 -3.79 -10.84 -12.88
N LEU A 168 -4.81 -10.05 -13.17
CA LEU A 168 -5.76 -9.56 -12.17
C LEU A 168 -6.61 -10.68 -11.55
N ILE A 169 -6.97 -11.71 -12.32
CA ILE A 169 -7.67 -12.89 -11.80
C ILE A 169 -6.70 -13.71 -10.95
N VAL A 170 -5.47 -13.91 -11.42
CA VAL A 170 -4.41 -14.58 -10.66
C VAL A 170 -4.18 -13.88 -9.32
N MET A 171 -4.10 -12.55 -9.30
CA MET A 171 -3.97 -11.75 -8.09
C MET A 171 -5.13 -11.99 -7.11
N ALA A 172 -6.37 -11.91 -7.58
CA ALA A 172 -7.55 -12.10 -6.73
C ALA A 172 -7.59 -13.50 -6.10
N LEU A 173 -7.29 -14.53 -6.87
CA LEU A 173 -7.24 -15.91 -6.41
C LEU A 173 -6.07 -16.14 -5.46
N SER A 174 -4.88 -15.63 -5.78
CA SER A 174 -3.67 -15.73 -4.95
C SER A 174 -3.83 -15.02 -3.62
N HIS A 175 -4.52 -13.88 -3.60
CA HIS A 175 -4.84 -13.16 -2.36
C HIS A 175 -5.69 -14.02 -1.43
N TYR A 176 -6.79 -14.60 -1.94
CA TYR A 176 -7.59 -15.54 -1.16
C TYR A 176 -6.76 -16.71 -0.64
N GLN A 177 -5.96 -17.33 -1.51
CA GLN A 177 -5.15 -18.49 -1.14
C GLN A 177 -4.13 -18.14 -0.03
N PHE A 178 -3.47 -17.00 -0.12
CA PHE A 178 -2.52 -16.52 0.91
C PHE A 178 -3.21 -16.30 2.26
N GLU A 179 -4.36 -15.60 2.25
CA GLU A 179 -5.16 -15.37 3.46
C GLU A 179 -5.62 -16.69 4.08
N ALA A 180 -6.05 -17.66 3.26
CA ALA A 180 -6.50 -18.97 3.73
C ALA A 180 -5.34 -19.84 4.26
N ILE A 181 -4.17 -19.84 3.63
CA ILE A 181 -2.97 -20.54 4.13
C ILE A 181 -2.53 -19.95 5.47
N HIS A 182 -2.61 -18.64 5.61
CA HIS A 182 -2.24 -17.91 6.83
C HIS A 182 -0.84 -18.28 7.35
N PRO A 183 0.21 -18.07 6.56
CA PRO A 183 1.51 -18.71 6.76
C PRO A 183 2.28 -18.22 7.99
N PHE A 184 2.00 -17.02 8.50
CA PHE A 184 2.72 -16.42 9.61
C PHE A 184 1.90 -16.45 10.90
N SER A 185 2.58 -16.26 12.04
CA SER A 185 1.91 -16.14 13.35
C SER A 185 1.19 -14.79 13.54
N ASP A 186 1.55 -13.77 12.75
CA ASP A 186 0.97 -12.43 12.78
C ASP A 186 1.24 -11.71 11.45
N GLY A 187 0.45 -10.68 11.13
CA GLY A 187 0.66 -9.79 9.99
C GLY A 187 0.25 -10.36 8.62
N ASN A 188 -0.46 -11.49 8.55
CA ASN A 188 -0.86 -12.10 7.28
C ASN A 188 -1.72 -11.18 6.42
N GLY A 189 -2.81 -10.61 6.95
CA GLY A 189 -3.70 -9.74 6.20
C GLY A 189 -2.98 -8.52 5.60
N ARG A 190 -2.16 -7.82 6.37
CA ARG A 190 -1.36 -6.68 5.88
C ARG A 190 -0.36 -7.12 4.82
N THR A 191 0.33 -8.25 5.03
CA THR A 191 1.25 -8.82 4.04
C THR A 191 0.52 -9.20 2.76
N GLY A 192 -0.62 -9.90 2.85
CA GLY A 192 -1.44 -10.29 1.69
C GLY A 192 -1.91 -9.09 0.87
N ARG A 193 -2.35 -8.00 1.52
CA ARG A 193 -2.75 -6.77 0.81
C ARG A 193 -1.57 -6.08 0.12
N VAL A 194 -0.40 -6.03 0.75
CA VAL A 194 0.82 -5.53 0.09
C VAL A 194 1.19 -6.39 -1.10
N LEU A 195 1.09 -7.72 -0.99
CA LEU A 195 1.38 -8.64 -2.10
C LEU A 195 0.47 -8.39 -3.31
N ASN A 196 -0.78 -7.92 -3.14
CA ASN A 196 -1.63 -7.50 -4.26
C ASN A 196 -1.03 -6.33 -5.02
N VAL A 197 -0.61 -5.27 -4.31
CA VAL A 197 0.05 -4.11 -4.93
C VAL A 197 1.33 -4.54 -5.66
N LEU A 198 2.13 -5.38 -5.03
CA LEU A 198 3.37 -5.89 -5.63
C LEU A 198 3.13 -6.83 -6.81
N HIS A 199 2.02 -7.56 -6.83
CA HIS A 199 1.63 -8.38 -7.98
C HIS A 199 1.32 -7.52 -9.20
N LEU A 200 0.68 -6.37 -9.03
CA LEU A 200 0.43 -5.42 -10.13
C LEU A 200 1.76 -4.92 -10.73
N VAL A 201 2.79 -4.73 -9.91
CA VAL A 201 4.13 -4.36 -10.39
C VAL A 201 4.83 -5.55 -11.02
N ALA A 202 4.80 -6.72 -10.38
CA ALA A 202 5.45 -7.94 -10.89
C ALA A 202 4.89 -8.39 -12.25
N SER A 203 3.59 -8.19 -12.49
CA SER A 203 2.90 -8.50 -13.74
C SER A 203 2.99 -7.40 -14.81
N GLY A 204 3.70 -6.31 -14.53
CA GLY A 204 3.84 -5.18 -15.46
C GLY A 204 2.57 -4.36 -15.69
N LEU A 205 1.54 -4.51 -14.85
CA LEU A 205 0.34 -3.69 -14.90
C LEU A 205 0.55 -2.30 -14.30
N LEU A 206 1.55 -2.15 -13.43
CA LEU A 206 2.06 -0.88 -12.92
C LEU A 206 3.60 -0.92 -12.91
N LYS A 207 4.24 0.21 -13.20
CA LYS A 207 5.69 0.37 -13.06
C LYS A 207 6.11 0.63 -11.62
N GLN A 208 5.22 1.24 -10.82
CA GLN A 208 5.47 1.66 -9.46
C GLN A 208 4.28 1.33 -8.55
N PRO A 209 4.48 1.15 -7.23
CA PRO A 209 3.40 0.81 -6.28
C PRO A 209 2.56 2.05 -5.91
N VAL A 210 1.91 2.67 -6.89
CA VAL A 210 1.17 3.95 -6.75
C VAL A 210 -0.34 3.77 -6.73
N VAL A 211 -0.83 2.62 -6.26
CA VAL A 211 -2.25 2.34 -6.08
C VAL A 211 -2.59 2.15 -4.61
N GLN A 212 -3.67 2.79 -4.14
CA GLN A 212 -4.19 2.70 -2.77
C GLN A 212 -5.34 1.68 -2.71
N MET A 213 -5.02 0.39 -2.81
CA MET A 213 -6.03 -0.67 -2.87
C MET A 213 -6.70 -0.93 -1.50
N SER A 214 -5.97 -0.77 -0.41
CA SER A 214 -6.49 -1.02 0.94
C SER A 214 -7.57 -0.05 1.38
N GLN A 215 -7.65 1.14 0.79
CA GLN A 215 -8.74 2.09 1.08
C GLN A 215 -10.10 1.53 0.69
N TYR A 216 -10.22 1.01 -0.53
CA TYR A 216 -11.44 0.35 -1.00
C TYR A 216 -11.86 -0.83 -0.09
N LEU A 217 -10.86 -1.65 0.32
CA LEU A 217 -11.12 -2.78 1.21
C LEU A 217 -11.57 -2.33 2.60
N LEU A 218 -11.03 -1.22 3.11
CA LEU A 218 -11.41 -0.62 4.39
C LEU A 218 -12.86 -0.11 4.35
N GLU A 219 -13.23 0.64 3.32
CA GLU A 219 -14.57 1.18 3.13
C GLU A 219 -15.62 0.08 2.93
N ASN A 220 -15.21 -1.07 2.37
CA ASN A 220 -16.05 -2.23 2.14
C ASN A 220 -15.68 -3.43 3.04
N ARG A 221 -15.20 -3.16 4.27
CA ARG A 221 -14.58 -4.15 5.16
C ARG A 221 -15.48 -5.36 5.45
N ASP A 222 -16.74 -5.13 5.74
CA ASP A 222 -17.69 -6.20 6.05
C ASP A 222 -17.95 -7.11 4.83
N GLU A 223 -18.05 -6.51 3.64
CA GLU A 223 -18.22 -7.26 2.40
C GLU A 223 -16.94 -8.02 2.04
N TYR A 224 -15.75 -7.44 2.23
CA TYR A 224 -14.46 -8.09 2.03
C TYR A 224 -14.36 -9.39 2.85
N TYR A 225 -14.60 -9.32 4.15
CA TYR A 225 -14.56 -10.51 5.00
C TYR A 225 -15.72 -11.48 4.72
N LYS A 226 -16.88 -10.99 4.31
CA LYS A 226 -17.99 -11.84 3.88
C LYS A 226 -17.63 -12.61 2.61
N ARG A 227 -17.01 -11.95 1.60
CA ARG A 227 -16.57 -12.59 0.36
C ARG A 227 -15.51 -13.68 0.61
N LEU A 228 -14.55 -13.41 1.48
CA LEU A 228 -13.57 -14.43 1.91
C LEU A 228 -14.25 -15.66 2.49
N ARG A 229 -15.23 -15.48 3.39
CA ARG A 229 -16.00 -16.59 3.98
C ARG A 229 -16.88 -17.31 2.97
N ASP A 230 -17.48 -16.57 2.05
CA ASP A 230 -18.37 -17.16 1.04
C ASP A 230 -17.58 -18.03 0.04
N VAL A 231 -16.33 -17.73 -0.24
CA VAL A 231 -15.44 -18.63 -1.00
C VAL A 231 -15.25 -19.94 -0.26
N ASP A 232 -14.91 -19.91 1.04
CA ASP A 232 -14.67 -21.11 1.83
C ASP A 232 -15.93 -21.97 2.01
N SER A 233 -17.07 -21.33 2.32
CA SER A 233 -18.32 -22.03 2.71
C SER A 233 -19.25 -22.33 1.53
N LYS A 234 -19.16 -21.62 0.41
CA LYS A 234 -20.11 -21.69 -0.72
C LYS A 234 -19.43 -21.82 -2.08
N ASP A 235 -18.10 -21.90 -2.12
CA ASP A 235 -17.32 -21.94 -3.36
C ASP A 235 -17.59 -20.71 -4.27
N ALA A 236 -17.85 -19.54 -3.65
CA ALA A 236 -18.30 -18.31 -4.31
C ALA A 236 -17.15 -17.52 -4.96
N TRP A 237 -16.41 -18.15 -5.89
CA TRP A 237 -15.24 -17.57 -6.54
C TRP A 237 -15.55 -16.38 -7.46
N ILE A 238 -16.59 -16.47 -8.26
CA ILE A 238 -16.96 -15.39 -9.19
C ILE A 238 -17.25 -14.08 -8.44
N PRO A 239 -18.12 -14.07 -7.41
CA PRO A 239 -18.35 -12.87 -6.61
C PRO A 239 -17.09 -12.32 -5.91
N TRP A 240 -16.17 -13.19 -5.49
CA TRP A 240 -14.89 -12.78 -4.92
C TRP A 240 -14.00 -12.07 -5.94
N VAL A 241 -13.79 -12.69 -7.10
CA VAL A 241 -12.96 -12.12 -8.16
C VAL A 241 -13.53 -10.78 -8.62
N LEU A 242 -14.85 -10.68 -8.85
CA LEU A 242 -15.50 -9.43 -9.23
C LEU A 242 -15.32 -8.34 -8.17
N PHE A 243 -15.41 -8.66 -6.89
CA PHE A 243 -15.19 -7.72 -5.79
C PHE A 243 -13.75 -7.16 -5.81
N ILE A 244 -12.75 -8.01 -5.99
CA ILE A 244 -11.34 -7.60 -6.05
C ILE A 244 -11.07 -6.77 -7.31
N LEU A 245 -11.61 -7.17 -8.48
CA LEU A 245 -11.48 -6.40 -9.73
C LEU A 245 -12.09 -5.01 -9.62
N GLU A 246 -13.26 -4.89 -8.99
CA GLU A 246 -13.87 -3.59 -8.72
C GLU A 246 -13.01 -2.76 -7.77
N GLY A 247 -12.45 -3.37 -6.74
CA GLY A 247 -11.48 -2.71 -5.86
C GLY A 247 -10.28 -2.15 -6.61
N VAL A 248 -9.69 -2.92 -7.52
CA VAL A 248 -8.59 -2.46 -8.38
C VAL A 248 -9.03 -1.27 -9.23
N ARG A 249 -10.20 -1.37 -9.89
CA ARG A 249 -10.72 -0.31 -10.76
C ARG A 249 -10.94 1.01 -10.01
N VAL A 250 -11.63 0.96 -8.88
CA VAL A 250 -11.93 2.14 -8.06
C VAL A 250 -10.63 2.75 -7.54
N SER A 251 -9.77 1.93 -6.92
CA SER A 251 -8.50 2.39 -6.35
C SER A 251 -7.57 3.01 -7.40
N ALA A 252 -7.53 2.46 -8.62
CA ALA A 252 -6.72 3.03 -9.70
C ALA A 252 -7.25 4.40 -10.14
N ILE A 253 -8.57 4.58 -10.25
CA ILE A 253 -9.20 5.85 -10.60
C ILE A 253 -8.93 6.91 -9.51
N GLU A 254 -9.10 6.55 -8.26
CA GLU A 254 -8.89 7.45 -7.12
C GLU A 254 -7.42 7.85 -6.98
N SER A 255 -6.49 6.88 -7.09
CA SER A 255 -5.06 7.15 -7.08
C SER A 255 -4.65 8.07 -8.23
N ALA A 256 -5.16 7.83 -9.44
CA ALA A 256 -4.90 8.70 -10.59
C ALA A 256 -5.41 10.15 -10.38
N SER A 257 -6.61 10.29 -9.78
CA SER A 257 -7.15 11.60 -9.41
C SER A 257 -6.28 12.31 -8.37
N LYS A 258 -5.84 11.57 -7.35
CA LYS A 258 -4.97 12.08 -6.28
C LYS A 258 -3.60 12.53 -6.83
N LEU A 259 -2.99 11.76 -7.72
CA LEU A 259 -1.73 12.15 -8.38
C LEU A 259 -1.88 13.46 -9.17
N LYS A 260 -2.94 13.60 -9.95
CA LYS A 260 -3.24 14.85 -10.68
C LYS A 260 -3.44 16.03 -9.74
N GLN A 261 -4.20 15.84 -8.66
CA GLN A 261 -4.44 16.87 -7.67
C GLN A 261 -3.13 17.36 -7.03
N ILE A 262 -2.27 16.43 -6.59
CA ILE A 262 -0.97 16.76 -6.00
C ILE A 262 -0.12 17.55 -6.99
N THR A 263 -0.06 17.13 -8.26
CA THR A 263 0.72 17.81 -9.29
C THR A 263 0.19 19.20 -9.58
N THR A 264 -1.13 19.35 -9.73
CA THR A 264 -1.77 20.67 -9.93
C THR A 264 -1.47 21.61 -8.75
N MET A 265 -1.55 21.09 -7.53
CA MET A 265 -1.24 21.81 -6.31
C MET A 265 0.22 22.26 -6.27
N GLN A 266 1.14 21.38 -6.66
CA GLN A 266 2.58 21.70 -6.71
C GLN A 266 2.90 22.79 -7.74
N LEU A 267 2.31 22.71 -8.93
CA LEU A 267 2.46 23.74 -9.97
C LEU A 267 1.90 25.09 -9.50
N SER A 268 0.67 25.10 -8.99
CA SER A 268 0.03 26.33 -8.49
C SER A 268 0.77 26.93 -7.28
N PHE A 269 1.41 26.09 -6.47
CA PHE A 269 2.26 26.55 -5.37
C PHE A 269 3.44 27.36 -5.89
N GLY A 270 4.13 26.88 -6.94
CA GLY A 270 5.23 27.60 -7.59
C GLY A 270 4.83 28.93 -8.24
N GLU A 271 3.59 29.05 -8.69
CA GLU A 271 3.04 30.30 -9.24
C GLU A 271 2.64 31.30 -8.15
N ARG A 272 2.13 30.82 -7.02
CA ARG A 272 1.66 31.67 -5.90
C ARG A 272 2.78 32.19 -5.01
N TYR A 273 3.83 31.41 -4.83
CA TYR A 273 4.89 31.70 -3.85
C TYR A 273 6.26 31.81 -4.52
N GLU A 274 6.92 32.94 -4.32
CA GLU A 274 8.28 33.13 -4.83
C GLU A 274 9.26 32.29 -3.99
N THR A 275 9.64 31.13 -4.50
CA THR A 275 10.59 30.25 -3.84
C THR A 275 11.35 29.37 -4.85
N LYS A 276 12.26 28.53 -4.36
CA LYS A 276 13.11 27.67 -5.21
C LYS A 276 12.40 26.37 -5.57
N ALA A 277 12.50 25.95 -6.84
CA ALA A 277 11.92 24.69 -7.32
C ALA A 277 12.37 23.47 -6.49
N SER A 278 13.64 23.46 -6.03
CA SER A 278 14.17 22.41 -5.17
C SER A 278 13.48 22.34 -3.80
N LEU A 279 13.08 23.48 -3.23
CA LEU A 279 12.32 23.53 -1.99
C LEU A 279 10.87 23.11 -2.22
N ILE A 280 10.24 23.53 -3.32
CA ILE A 280 8.89 23.06 -3.70
C ILE A 280 8.88 21.53 -3.83
N ALA A 281 9.83 20.97 -4.58
CA ALA A 281 9.95 19.52 -4.72
C ALA A 281 10.04 18.83 -3.35
N LEU A 282 10.87 19.33 -2.44
CA LEU A 282 11.05 18.75 -1.11
C LEU A 282 9.77 18.79 -0.25
N ILE A 283 9.06 19.92 -0.19
CA ILE A 283 7.86 20.09 0.66
C ILE A 283 6.63 19.35 0.10
N PHE A 284 6.67 18.95 -1.17
CA PHE A 284 5.66 18.04 -1.75
C PHE A 284 6.07 16.58 -1.63
N GLU A 285 7.36 16.27 -1.67
CA GLU A 285 7.87 14.92 -1.38
C GLU A 285 7.71 14.57 0.10
N LYS A 286 7.93 15.53 0.99
CA LYS A 286 7.82 15.40 2.44
C LYS A 286 6.95 16.53 2.98
N PRO A 287 5.66 16.26 3.28
CA PRO A 287 4.75 17.29 3.79
C PRO A 287 5.23 17.97 5.09
N TYR A 288 6.05 17.27 5.88
CA TYR A 288 6.72 17.77 7.08
C TYR A 288 8.21 17.87 6.82
N VAL A 289 8.79 19.04 7.00
CA VAL A 289 10.21 19.28 6.80
C VAL A 289 10.84 20.04 7.97
N GLN A 290 12.12 19.77 8.18
CA GLN A 290 12.98 20.50 9.12
C GLN A 290 14.07 21.24 8.35
N ILE A 291 14.67 22.28 8.95
CA ILE A 291 15.76 23.06 8.34
C ILE A 291 16.91 22.16 7.87
N GLY A 292 17.23 21.09 8.62
CA GLY A 292 18.31 20.16 8.26
C GLY A 292 18.09 19.47 6.92
N GLN A 293 16.85 19.06 6.62
CA GLN A 293 16.51 18.41 5.35
C GLN A 293 16.60 19.37 4.16
N VAL A 294 16.24 20.64 4.36
CA VAL A 294 16.41 21.68 3.32
C VAL A 294 17.90 21.93 3.05
N VAL A 295 18.74 21.97 4.09
CA VAL A 295 20.20 22.06 3.94
C VAL A 295 20.73 20.92 3.09
N GLU A 296 20.37 19.70 3.43
CA GLU A 296 20.84 18.47 2.75
C GLU A 296 20.34 18.40 1.30
N ARG A 297 19.04 18.61 1.09
CA ARG A 297 18.41 18.42 -0.22
C ARG A 297 18.69 19.54 -1.21
N CYS A 298 18.76 20.79 -0.71
CA CYS A 298 18.94 21.99 -1.54
C CYS A 298 20.40 22.48 -1.62
N GLY A 299 21.32 21.91 -0.84
CA GLY A 299 22.74 22.28 -0.85
C GLY A 299 23.01 23.73 -0.35
N VAL A 300 22.21 24.21 0.61
CA VAL A 300 22.28 25.57 1.12
C VAL A 300 22.74 25.63 2.58
N THR A 301 23.12 26.82 3.06
CA THR A 301 23.47 26.99 4.49
C THR A 301 22.23 26.90 5.38
N ARG A 302 22.42 26.61 6.67
CA ARG A 302 21.34 26.56 7.66
C ARG A 302 20.58 27.90 7.75
N VAL A 303 21.29 29.03 7.63
CA VAL A 303 20.68 30.34 7.65
C VAL A 303 19.78 30.55 6.43
N THR A 304 20.25 30.20 5.24
CA THR A 304 19.48 30.29 3.99
C THR A 304 18.25 29.39 4.05
N ALA A 305 18.40 28.13 4.51
CA ALA A 305 17.29 27.18 4.65
C ALA A 305 16.21 27.70 5.63
N ALA A 306 16.63 28.24 6.79
CA ALA A 306 15.72 28.86 7.75
C ALA A 306 14.96 30.03 7.13
N SER A 307 15.68 30.95 6.48
CA SER A 307 15.09 32.13 5.81
C SER A 307 14.06 31.72 4.75
N TRP A 308 14.31 30.68 3.96
CA TRP A 308 13.36 30.21 2.94
C TRP A 308 12.08 29.65 3.56
N LEU A 309 12.21 28.82 4.60
CA LEU A 309 11.05 28.24 5.28
C LEU A 309 10.22 29.29 6.02
N GLU A 310 10.89 30.25 6.70
CA GLU A 310 10.23 31.35 7.39
C GLU A 310 9.54 32.33 6.42
N SER A 311 10.14 32.54 5.25
CA SER A 311 9.50 33.31 4.19
C SER A 311 8.20 32.67 3.71
N LEU A 312 8.18 31.36 3.47
CA LEU A 312 6.97 30.63 3.10
C LEU A 312 5.94 30.59 4.23
N GLU A 313 6.38 30.49 5.49
CA GLU A 313 5.50 30.57 6.66
C GLU A 313 4.84 31.97 6.75
N ASN A 314 5.59 33.03 6.57
CA ASN A 314 5.09 34.42 6.58
C ASN A 314 4.12 34.72 5.43
N GLN A 315 4.28 34.05 4.29
CA GLN A 315 3.37 34.11 3.15
C GLN A 315 2.11 33.24 3.34
N GLY A 316 2.01 32.46 4.42
CA GLY A 316 0.91 31.55 4.68
C GLY A 316 0.94 30.25 3.84
N ALA A 317 2.06 29.99 3.13
CA ALA A 317 2.25 28.77 2.33
C ALA A 317 2.54 27.55 3.18
N LEU A 318 3.25 27.74 4.28
CA LEU A 318 3.52 26.71 5.29
C LEU A 318 2.97 27.14 6.64
N THR A 319 2.71 26.17 7.48
CA THR A 319 2.51 26.36 8.93
C THR A 319 3.68 25.74 9.67
N SER A 320 3.93 26.16 10.90
CA SER A 320 4.96 25.50 11.72
C SER A 320 4.41 25.02 13.03
N MET A 321 5.05 23.98 13.58
CA MET A 321 4.81 23.48 14.92
C MET A 321 6.13 23.12 15.59
N VAL A 322 6.14 23.17 16.93
CA VAL A 322 7.27 22.75 17.75
C VAL A 322 6.87 21.51 18.53
N SER A 323 7.67 20.45 18.44
CA SER A 323 7.54 19.24 19.24
C SER A 323 8.87 18.95 19.92
N GLY A 324 8.89 19.04 21.25
CA GLY A 324 10.12 18.94 22.02
C GLY A 324 11.10 20.07 21.67
N ARG A 325 12.25 19.71 21.10
CA ARG A 325 13.29 20.68 20.65
C ARG A 325 13.31 20.88 19.13
N GLU A 326 12.38 20.27 18.41
CA GLU A 326 12.32 20.26 16.96
C GLU A 326 11.23 21.19 16.45
N LYS A 327 11.56 22.05 15.46
CA LYS A 327 10.60 22.86 14.69
C LYS A 327 10.37 22.20 13.34
N PHE A 328 9.10 21.95 13.03
CA PHE A 328 8.63 21.39 11.77
C PHE A 328 7.91 22.47 10.98
N PHE A 329 8.13 22.51 9.68
CA PHE A 329 7.36 23.30 8.72
C PHE A 329 6.48 22.32 7.92
N ILE A 330 5.21 22.66 7.76
CA ILE A 330 4.18 21.76 7.29
C ILE A 330 3.50 22.34 6.07
N ASN A 331 3.50 21.58 4.97
CA ASN A 331 2.66 21.87 3.81
C ASN A 331 1.23 21.41 4.10
N LYS A 332 0.48 22.29 4.80
CA LYS A 332 -0.88 21.95 5.27
C LYS A 332 -1.84 21.69 4.13
N GLU A 333 -1.74 22.42 3.03
CA GLU A 333 -2.57 22.23 1.83
C GLU A 333 -2.43 20.80 1.29
N LEU A 334 -1.21 20.27 1.23
CA LEU A 334 -0.95 18.90 0.82
C LEU A 334 -1.48 17.89 1.84
N VAL A 335 -1.20 18.08 3.13
CA VAL A 335 -1.66 17.18 4.20
C VAL A 335 -3.20 17.07 4.19
N ASP A 336 -3.89 18.20 4.12
CA ASP A 336 -5.37 18.23 4.10
C ASP A 336 -5.95 17.56 2.83
N SER A 337 -5.22 17.62 1.70
CA SER A 337 -5.61 16.94 0.46
C SER A 337 -5.43 15.41 0.54
N LEU A 338 -4.42 14.95 1.28
CA LEU A 338 -4.16 13.53 1.46
C LEU A 338 -5.12 12.86 2.45
N ALA A 339 -5.67 13.64 3.38
CA ALA A 339 -6.62 13.17 4.39
C ALA A 339 -8.06 13.01 3.87
N ARG A 340 -8.34 13.49 2.66
CA ARG A 340 -9.64 13.37 1.95
C ARG A 340 -9.63 12.19 0.98
#